data_9d20d6d22915cc7731556471fdae90d8
#
_entry.id   9d20d6d22915cc7731556471fdae90d8
#
_cell.length_a   1.000
_cell.length_b   1.000
_cell.length_c   1.000
_cell.angle_alpha   90.00
_cell.angle_beta   90.00
_cell.angle_gamma   90.00
#
_symmetry.space_group_name_H-M   'P 1'
#
loop_
_entity.id
_entity.type
_entity.pdbx_description
1 polymer ?
#
loop_
_entity_poly.entity_id
_entity_poly.type
_entity_poly.pdbx_seq_one_letter_code
_entity_poly.pdbx_strand_id
1 'polypeptide(L)'
;PICSLPGPVFDLMERVSDDYNWTFRFTGKSIPNVINMGSYNYLGFAENNADFLKTVADRLQQYGAAVCSTRQEIGNLSLHEELEQLVAEFLGVESSMTFGMGFATNSMNIPALVGKGCLIISDELNHTSLILGARLSGATIR
;
A
#
# COMPACT_ATOMS: atom_id res chain seq x y z
N PRO A 1 2.79 -7.64 17.27
CA PRO A 1 4.21 -7.53 17.47
C PRO A 1 4.62 -6.13 17.11
N ILE A 2 5.03 -5.39 18.11
CA ILE A 2 5.74 -4.15 17.85
C ILE A 2 7.17 -4.58 17.62
N CYS A 3 7.46 -5.01 16.40
CA CYS A 3 8.82 -5.16 15.97
C CYS A 3 9.42 -3.77 15.81
N SER A 4 10.47 -3.54 16.52
CA SER A 4 11.45 -2.55 16.16
C SER A 4 12.05 -2.98 14.82
N LEU A 5 11.63 -2.40 13.72
CA LEU A 5 12.12 -2.56 12.35
C LEU A 5 11.76 -3.90 11.68
N PRO A 6 10.95 -3.88 10.64
CA PRO A 6 10.68 -5.03 9.80
C PRO A 6 11.90 -5.31 8.91
N GLY A 7 12.88 -6.00 9.47
CA GLY A 7 14.01 -6.54 8.72
C GLY A 7 13.68 -7.91 8.13
N PRO A 8 14.67 -8.55 7.46
CA PRO A 8 14.52 -9.88 6.91
C PRO A 8 14.34 -10.95 8.01
N VAL A 9 14.76 -10.65 9.22
CA VAL A 9 14.67 -11.52 10.39
C VAL A 9 14.16 -10.73 11.58
N PHE A 10 13.24 -11.32 12.36
CA PHE A 10 12.65 -10.71 13.54
C PHE A 10 12.28 -11.75 14.59
N ASP A 11 12.01 -11.32 15.80
CA ASP A 11 11.50 -12.18 16.86
C ASP A 11 9.96 -12.19 16.83
N LEU A 12 9.38 -13.37 16.67
CA LEU A 12 7.94 -13.55 16.70
C LEU A 12 7.44 -13.68 18.13
N MET A 13 6.60 -12.77 18.59
CA MET A 13 5.99 -12.81 19.91
C MET A 13 4.61 -13.46 19.86
N GLU A 14 4.36 -14.41 20.76
CA GLU A 14 3.05 -15.04 20.89
C GLU A 14 2.06 -14.07 21.54
N ARG A 15 0.87 -13.95 20.95
CA ARG A 15 -0.25 -13.21 21.53
C ARG A 15 -1.50 -14.08 21.53
N VAL A 16 -2.36 -13.86 22.50
CA VAL A 16 -3.67 -14.52 22.62
C VAL A 16 -4.79 -13.49 22.70
N SER A 17 -5.95 -13.86 22.20
CA SER A 17 -7.18 -13.06 22.23
C SER A 17 -8.33 -13.94 22.65
N ASP A 18 -9.22 -13.37 23.46
CA ASP A 18 -10.44 -14.03 23.92
C ASP A 18 -11.70 -13.42 23.25
N ASP A 19 -11.52 -12.44 22.34
CA ASP A 19 -12.60 -11.63 21.73
C ASP A 19 -12.46 -11.47 20.20
N TYR A 20 -12.13 -12.53 19.48
CA TYR A 20 -11.98 -12.54 18.03
C TYR A 20 -10.92 -11.53 17.50
N ASN A 21 -9.84 -11.30 18.25
CA ASN A 21 -8.75 -10.36 17.96
C ASN A 21 -9.09 -8.85 18.05
N TRP A 22 -10.16 -8.48 18.71
CA TRP A 22 -10.43 -7.07 19.05
C TRP A 22 -9.42 -6.54 20.07
N THR A 23 -9.11 -7.36 21.09
CA THR A 23 -8.03 -7.11 22.03
C THR A 23 -7.09 -8.30 22.08
N PHE A 24 -5.86 -8.08 22.54
CA PHE A 24 -4.89 -9.16 22.72
C PHE A 24 -3.93 -8.87 23.86
N ARG A 25 -3.35 -9.94 24.38
CA ARG A 25 -2.28 -9.90 25.38
C ARG A 25 -1.12 -10.76 24.95
N PHE A 26 0.09 -10.32 25.22
CA PHE A 26 1.28 -11.12 24.98
C PHE A 26 1.44 -12.18 26.07
N THR A 27 1.82 -13.38 25.67
CA THR A 27 2.05 -14.50 26.61
C THR A 27 3.44 -14.48 27.24
N GLY A 28 4.35 -13.67 26.72
CA GLY A 28 5.75 -13.64 27.09
C GLY A 28 6.63 -14.65 26.36
N LYS A 29 6.01 -15.52 25.55
CA LYS A 29 6.78 -16.44 24.70
C LYS A 29 7.19 -15.75 23.39
N SER A 30 8.41 -16.01 22.95
CA SER A 30 8.92 -15.56 21.65
C SER A 30 9.67 -16.68 20.93
N ILE A 31 9.67 -16.59 19.60
CA ILE A 31 10.48 -17.44 18.73
C ILE A 31 11.48 -16.48 18.07
N PRO A 32 12.78 -16.62 18.39
CA PRO A 32 13.79 -15.72 17.84
C PRO A 32 14.16 -16.09 16.41
N ASN A 33 14.69 -15.11 15.69
CA ASN A 33 15.27 -15.28 14.36
C ASN A 33 14.32 -15.86 13.30
N VAL A 34 13.05 -15.47 13.32
CA VAL A 34 12.07 -15.89 12.31
C VAL A 34 12.30 -15.12 11.01
N ILE A 35 12.43 -15.84 9.89
CA ILE A 35 12.56 -15.23 8.56
C ILE A 35 11.24 -14.58 8.16
N ASN A 36 11.28 -13.31 7.77
CA ASN A 36 10.10 -12.55 7.37
C ASN A 36 9.67 -12.91 5.94
N MET A 37 8.78 -13.86 5.81
CA MET A 37 8.15 -14.25 4.54
C MET A 37 6.68 -13.79 4.43
N GLY A 38 6.13 -13.14 5.46
CA GLY A 38 4.71 -12.83 5.57
C GLY A 38 4.37 -11.34 5.53
N SER A 39 5.33 -10.45 5.30
CA SER A 39 5.07 -9.01 5.17
C SER A 39 5.06 -8.57 3.71
N TYR A 40 4.44 -7.41 3.43
CA TYR A 40 4.45 -6.78 2.10
C TYR A 40 5.79 -6.06 1.78
N ASN A 41 6.86 -6.41 2.48
CA ASN A 41 8.19 -5.84 2.31
C ASN A 41 8.98 -6.54 1.18
N TYR A 42 8.37 -6.72 0.03
CA TYR A 42 8.94 -7.50 -1.08
C TYR A 42 10.27 -6.97 -1.62
N LEU A 43 10.46 -5.65 -1.57
CA LEU A 43 11.67 -4.98 -2.07
C LEU A 43 12.63 -4.56 -0.96
N GLY A 44 12.34 -4.91 0.30
CA GLY A 44 13.22 -4.62 1.43
C GLY A 44 13.23 -3.15 1.89
N PHE A 45 12.32 -2.29 1.42
CA PHE A 45 12.32 -0.87 1.78
C PHE A 45 12.00 -0.58 3.25
N ALA A 46 11.49 -1.56 3.99
CA ALA A 46 11.29 -1.44 5.43
C ALA A 46 12.59 -1.67 6.24
N GLU A 47 13.69 -2.01 5.58
CA GLU A 47 14.98 -2.14 6.25
C GLU A 47 15.63 -0.77 6.48
N ASN A 48 16.48 -0.74 7.53
CA ASN A 48 17.24 0.46 7.84
C ASN A 48 18.48 0.57 6.94
N ASN A 49 18.27 1.06 5.72
CA ASN A 49 19.34 1.35 4.77
C ASN A 49 19.72 2.83 4.88
N ALA A 50 20.94 3.12 5.32
CA ALA A 50 21.39 4.48 5.63
C ALA A 50 21.35 5.41 4.41
N ASP A 51 21.74 4.93 3.23
CA ASP A 51 21.77 5.74 2.00
C ASP A 51 20.36 6.07 1.52
N PHE A 52 19.46 5.09 1.57
CA PHE A 52 18.05 5.28 1.25
C PHE A 52 17.37 6.24 2.21
N LEU A 53 17.58 6.07 3.52
CA LEU A 53 17.02 6.95 4.54
C LEU A 53 17.55 8.38 4.43
N LYS A 54 18.82 8.56 4.06
CA LYS A 54 19.38 9.89 3.78
C LYS A 54 18.64 10.55 2.62
N THR A 55 18.44 9.83 1.53
CA THR A 55 17.67 10.35 0.37
C THR A 55 16.25 10.76 0.78
N VAL A 56 15.56 9.96 1.59
CA VAL A 56 14.22 10.30 2.10
C VAL A 56 14.27 11.56 2.98
N ALA A 57 15.25 11.68 3.86
CA ALA A 57 15.42 12.84 4.73
C ALA A 57 15.69 14.12 3.90
N ASP A 58 16.54 14.05 2.87
CA ASP A 58 16.84 15.18 1.98
C ASP A 58 15.56 15.64 1.25
N ARG A 59 14.71 14.70 0.79
CA ARG A 59 13.42 15.03 0.15
C ARG A 59 12.43 15.63 1.15
N LEU A 60 12.40 15.11 2.37
CA LEU A 60 11.56 15.66 3.44
C LEU A 60 11.95 17.11 3.77
N GLN A 61 13.24 17.43 3.78
CA GLN A 61 13.71 18.80 3.98
C GLN A 61 13.35 19.72 2.80
N GLN A 62 13.38 19.21 1.58
CA GLN A 62 13.07 19.96 0.37
C GLN A 62 11.59 20.28 0.22
N TYR A 63 10.71 19.32 0.48
CA TYR A 63 9.28 19.39 0.18
C TYR A 63 8.39 19.54 1.43
N GLY A 64 8.94 19.34 2.62
CA GLY A 64 8.16 19.26 3.87
C GLY A 64 7.53 17.88 4.09
N ALA A 65 6.90 17.71 5.25
CA ALA A 65 6.34 16.42 5.68
C ALA A 65 5.02 16.05 4.97
N ALA A 66 4.32 17.04 4.41
CA ALA A 66 3.07 16.82 3.73
C ALA A 66 2.76 17.96 2.77
N VAL A 67 2.01 17.64 1.71
CA VAL A 67 1.60 18.63 0.69
C VAL A 67 0.34 19.38 1.09
N CYS A 68 -0.48 18.81 1.98
CA CYS A 68 -1.70 19.38 2.54
C CYS A 68 -2.73 19.87 1.50
N SER A 69 -2.69 19.30 0.29
CA SER A 69 -3.63 19.59 -0.79
C SER A 69 -3.81 18.37 -1.69
N THR A 70 -4.88 18.37 -2.48
CA THR A 70 -5.12 17.34 -3.48
C THR A 70 -4.18 17.53 -4.68
N ARG A 71 -3.87 16.43 -5.37
CA ARG A 71 -3.02 16.46 -6.57
C ARG A 71 -3.63 17.28 -7.71
N GLN A 72 -4.93 17.40 -7.77
CA GLN A 72 -5.65 18.21 -8.79
C GLN A 72 -5.52 19.71 -8.58
N GLU A 73 -5.08 20.13 -7.39
CA GLU A 73 -4.87 21.55 -7.06
C GLU A 73 -3.38 21.84 -6.94
N ILE A 74 -2.89 22.06 -5.72
CA ILE A 74 -1.48 22.43 -5.46
C ILE A 74 -0.67 21.28 -4.85
N GLY A 75 -1.27 20.09 -4.68
CA GLY A 75 -0.65 18.93 -4.05
C GLY A 75 0.12 18.01 -5.01
N ASN A 76 0.37 18.42 -6.24
CA ASN A 76 1.18 17.66 -7.20
C ASN A 76 2.63 18.15 -7.16
N LEU A 77 3.53 17.26 -6.78
CA LEU A 77 4.97 17.51 -6.76
C LEU A 77 5.62 16.92 -8.02
N SER A 78 6.76 17.47 -8.41
CA SER A 78 7.60 16.90 -9.48
C SER A 78 7.97 15.42 -9.21
N LEU A 79 8.08 15.02 -7.94
CA LEU A 79 8.32 13.62 -7.57
C LEU A 79 7.18 12.68 -7.99
N HIS A 80 5.94 13.14 -7.98
CA HIS A 80 4.81 12.33 -8.46
C HIS A 80 4.93 12.12 -9.98
N GLU A 81 5.23 13.18 -10.71
CA GLU A 81 5.37 13.14 -12.17
C GLU A 81 6.56 12.28 -12.59
N GLU A 82 7.71 12.44 -11.92
CA GLU A 82 8.90 11.64 -12.15
C GLU A 82 8.65 10.15 -11.93
N LEU A 83 7.96 9.80 -10.84
CA LEU A 83 7.58 8.41 -10.55
C LEU A 83 6.61 7.85 -11.60
N GLU A 84 5.61 8.63 -11.98
CA GLU A 84 4.61 8.22 -12.97
C GLU A 84 5.25 7.99 -14.33
N GLN A 85 6.14 8.88 -14.76
CA GLN A 85 6.90 8.70 -15.99
C GLN A 85 7.77 7.45 -15.95
N LEU A 86 8.52 7.26 -14.86
CA LEU A 86 9.39 6.09 -14.67
C LEU A 86 8.60 4.77 -14.71
N VAL A 87 7.44 4.72 -14.08
CA VAL A 87 6.58 3.53 -14.09
C VAL A 87 5.99 3.29 -15.47
N ALA A 88 5.56 4.34 -16.18
CA ALA A 88 5.05 4.21 -17.55
C ALA A 88 6.13 3.66 -18.49
N GLU A 89 7.35 4.17 -18.41
CA GLU A 89 8.50 3.68 -19.19
C GLU A 89 8.83 2.21 -18.85
N PHE A 90 8.85 1.87 -17.57
CA PHE A 90 9.12 0.50 -17.11
C PHE A 90 8.09 -0.51 -17.63
N LEU A 91 6.81 -0.12 -17.65
CA LEU A 91 5.72 -0.98 -18.13
C LEU A 91 5.52 -0.93 -19.65
N GLY A 92 6.15 0.03 -20.35
CA GLY A 92 5.97 0.22 -21.79
C GLY A 92 4.57 0.73 -22.17
N VAL A 93 3.96 1.56 -21.32
CA VAL A 93 2.65 2.16 -21.52
C VAL A 93 2.78 3.67 -21.74
N GLU A 94 1.74 4.29 -22.31
CA GLU A 94 1.73 5.70 -22.66
C GLU A 94 1.83 6.61 -21.43
N SER A 95 1.14 6.25 -20.35
CA SER A 95 1.13 7.01 -19.10
C SER A 95 0.79 6.13 -17.90
N SER A 96 1.12 6.60 -16.72
CA SER A 96 0.70 5.99 -15.45
C SER A 96 0.25 7.05 -14.46
N MET A 97 -0.44 6.63 -13.42
CA MET A 97 -0.89 7.48 -12.32
C MET A 97 -0.67 6.75 -11.00
N THR A 98 -0.07 7.44 -10.03
CA THR A 98 0.18 6.90 -8.69
C THR A 98 -0.84 7.39 -7.68
N PHE A 99 -1.17 6.53 -6.71
CA PHE A 99 -2.10 6.80 -5.63
C PHE A 99 -1.45 6.44 -4.28
N GLY A 100 -1.74 7.22 -3.27
CA GLY A 100 -1.12 7.08 -1.94
C GLY A 100 -1.58 5.88 -1.11
N MET A 101 -2.59 5.12 -1.58
CA MET A 101 -3.14 3.98 -0.85
C MET A 101 -3.60 2.88 -1.82
N GLY A 102 -2.98 1.69 -1.73
CA GLY A 102 -3.30 0.57 -2.62
C GLY A 102 -4.77 0.13 -2.57
N PHE A 103 -5.38 0.08 -1.40
CA PHE A 103 -6.79 -0.25 -1.25
C PHE A 103 -7.69 0.77 -1.98
N ALA A 104 -7.44 2.07 -1.77
CA ALA A 104 -8.20 3.14 -2.41
C ALA A 104 -7.96 3.19 -3.92
N THR A 105 -6.79 2.80 -4.40
CA THR A 105 -6.49 2.70 -5.84
C THR A 105 -7.56 1.88 -6.55
N ASN A 106 -7.96 0.74 -6.00
CA ASN A 106 -9.00 -0.10 -6.60
C ASN A 106 -10.41 0.40 -6.23
N SER A 107 -10.67 0.58 -4.94
CA SER A 107 -12.04 0.84 -4.45
C SER A 107 -12.63 2.16 -4.90
N MET A 108 -11.78 3.17 -5.11
CA MET A 108 -12.24 4.51 -5.50
C MET A 108 -12.14 4.78 -7.00
N ASN A 109 -11.23 4.12 -7.71
CA ASN A 109 -11.05 4.39 -9.15
C ASN A 109 -11.88 3.47 -10.05
N ILE A 110 -12.17 2.23 -9.65
CA ILE A 110 -13.08 1.37 -10.44
C ILE A 110 -14.43 2.06 -10.66
N PRO A 111 -15.10 2.66 -9.65
CA PRO A 111 -16.34 3.40 -9.87
C PRO A 111 -16.22 4.63 -10.77
N ALA A 112 -15.02 5.20 -10.90
CA ALA A 112 -14.77 6.31 -11.80
C ALA A 112 -14.62 5.86 -13.27
N LEU A 113 -14.15 4.62 -13.50
CA LEU A 113 -13.91 4.07 -14.83
C LEU A 113 -15.14 3.40 -15.44
N VAL A 114 -15.96 2.75 -14.61
CA VAL A 114 -17.12 1.97 -15.04
C VAL A 114 -18.32 2.21 -14.13
N GLY A 115 -19.54 2.10 -14.68
CA GLY A 115 -20.76 2.36 -13.95
C GLY A 115 -21.93 1.50 -14.40
N LYS A 116 -23.14 1.96 -14.11
CA LYS A 116 -24.38 1.30 -14.50
C LYS A 116 -24.44 1.11 -16.02
N GLY A 117 -24.70 -0.10 -16.44
CA GLY A 117 -24.71 -0.51 -17.86
C GLY A 117 -23.40 -1.13 -18.35
N CYS A 118 -22.33 -1.07 -17.54
CA CYS A 118 -21.08 -1.77 -17.82
C CYS A 118 -21.09 -3.19 -17.27
N LEU A 119 -20.20 -4.03 -17.76
CA LEU A 119 -19.94 -5.38 -17.28
C LEU A 119 -18.54 -5.46 -16.69
N ILE A 120 -18.41 -5.97 -15.48
CA ILE A 120 -17.14 -6.34 -14.84
C ILE A 120 -17.09 -7.87 -14.77
N ILE A 121 -16.04 -8.46 -15.35
CA ILE A 121 -15.71 -9.87 -15.17
C ILE A 121 -14.67 -9.95 -14.09
N SER A 122 -14.98 -10.64 -12.99
CA SER A 122 -14.17 -10.66 -11.78
C SER A 122 -13.86 -12.07 -11.34
N ASP A 123 -12.61 -12.32 -10.96
CA ASP A 123 -12.24 -13.55 -10.26
C ASP A 123 -12.91 -13.61 -8.87
N GLU A 124 -13.37 -14.80 -8.45
CA GLU A 124 -14.03 -14.98 -7.16
C GLU A 124 -13.11 -14.75 -5.94
N LEU A 125 -11.79 -14.92 -6.14
CA LEU A 125 -10.76 -14.76 -5.10
C LEU A 125 -10.08 -13.39 -5.15
N ASN A 126 -10.64 -12.43 -5.86
CA ASN A 126 -10.12 -11.08 -5.91
C ASN A 126 -10.02 -10.42 -4.53
N HIS A 127 -9.01 -9.58 -4.38
CA HIS A 127 -8.80 -8.79 -3.17
C HIS A 127 -10.04 -7.93 -2.85
N THR A 128 -10.31 -7.74 -1.57
CA THR A 128 -11.49 -7.00 -1.07
C THR A 128 -11.64 -5.60 -1.67
N SER A 129 -10.55 -4.91 -1.99
CA SER A 129 -10.59 -3.59 -2.63
C SER A 129 -11.18 -3.62 -4.04
N LEU A 130 -10.91 -4.69 -4.81
CA LEU A 130 -11.50 -4.89 -6.14
C LEU A 130 -13.00 -5.21 -6.02
N ILE A 131 -13.36 -6.08 -5.09
CA ILE A 131 -14.76 -6.42 -4.81
C ILE A 131 -15.54 -5.17 -4.39
N LEU A 132 -14.97 -4.36 -3.52
CA LEU A 132 -15.61 -3.12 -3.08
C LEU A 132 -15.75 -2.13 -4.24
N GLY A 133 -14.69 -1.90 -5.01
CA GLY A 133 -14.73 -1.00 -6.17
C GLY A 133 -15.76 -1.44 -7.22
N ALA A 134 -15.82 -2.74 -7.50
CA ALA A 134 -16.82 -3.30 -8.43
C ALA A 134 -18.26 -3.07 -7.91
N ARG A 135 -18.51 -3.30 -6.63
CA ARG A 135 -19.83 -3.04 -6.02
C ARG A 135 -20.22 -1.57 -6.04
N LEU A 136 -19.30 -0.67 -5.71
CA LEU A 136 -19.54 0.77 -5.69
C LEU A 136 -19.78 1.34 -7.10
N SER A 137 -19.27 0.72 -8.14
CA SER A 137 -19.48 1.15 -9.53
C SER A 137 -20.93 1.05 -9.99
N GLY A 138 -21.72 0.14 -9.43
CA GLY A 138 -23.06 -0.19 -9.88
C GLY A 138 -23.11 -0.93 -11.23
N ALA A 139 -21.97 -1.40 -11.73
CA ALA A 139 -21.89 -2.24 -12.93
C ALA A 139 -22.42 -3.66 -12.64
N THR A 140 -22.75 -4.39 -13.69
CA THR A 140 -23.07 -5.82 -13.57
C THR A 140 -21.78 -6.60 -13.35
N ILE A 141 -21.71 -7.41 -12.28
CA ILE A 141 -20.54 -8.22 -11.94
C ILE A 141 -20.84 -9.68 -12.27
N ARG A 142 -19.89 -10.35 -12.93
CA ARG A 142 -19.92 -11.77 -13.27
C ARG A 142 -18.59 -12.44 -12.90
#